data_8e90dd36ed37dcdec2889c36e268780a
#
_entry.id   8e90dd36ed37dcdec2889c36e268780a
#
_cell.length_a   1.000
_cell.length_b   1.000
_cell.length_c   1.000
_cell.angle_alpha   90.00
_cell.angle_beta   90.00
_cell.angle_gamma   90.00
#
_symmetry.space_group_name_H-M   'P 1'
#
loop_
_entity.id
_entity.type
_entity.pdbx_description
1 polymer ?
#
loop_
_entity_poly.entity_id
_entity_poly.type
_entity_poly.pdbx_seq_one_letter_code
_entity_poly.pdbx_strand_id
1 'polypeptide(L)'
;MVRQKVKGLFTMVQRRVGVVGMGCVLLGWTGCAPESDSHVQDQRLWSVESLTTGNVTPTWAQAVEMCQALAASDPRVTFHEVGKGDVGRPIHALVVTEHAAARPWPEAAGLEEVKERLSEGDSDKVRVLVNNAIHPGEPCGVNASLALVQTWLNRPQDDSHPLASSSWVFIPQYNVGGASRRNCCTRVNQEGPESYGFRGNAANLDLNRDFIKMDSRNAEAFVALFREMDPDVFVDTHTSNGADYPYTMTLITTQEDKAGPVLGPFLRQEMTPALNERMQARDWPMVPYVYSRGRTPDHGIVGFLETPRYSTGYAALWGTLGFTTEAHMLKPFSDRVQSTLAFLEELASWLAVSAADVKAVRLAERQRVAEAESLPVRWALSATQKDSVVFTGFEAQSVWSPVTGGTRLRYNRDSVWTRTIPFDNRYEVVAESEVPRFWVLPQAWRKAQERLAVNGVIMTQVASDTVVLANVTTVESFRSAGKPYEGHHPLTVDSVSSTVLPVELYAGDWLIPSDQEAKRYLVEVLDPLAHDALLVWNFFDAALQRKEHYSGYVFEDTAEDMLDADPAMRARFDAAKLAHPEWEANPELALRWLYEKSPHNEGTVNRYPIYKMN
;
A
#
# COMPACT_ATOMS: atom_id res chain seq x y z
N MET A 1 -1.64 44.36 -30.00
CA MET A 1 -1.17 44.49 -31.39
C MET A 1 0.04 43.54 -31.48
N VAL A 2 0.09 42.50 -32.20
CA VAL A 2 -0.38 42.06 -33.50
C VAL A 2 -0.64 40.53 -33.41
N ARG A 3 -1.83 40.11 -33.80
CA ARG A 3 -2.13 38.70 -34.15
C ARG A 3 -1.67 38.49 -35.58
N GLN A 4 -1.00 37.38 -35.88
CA GLN A 4 -1.03 36.81 -37.21
C GLN A 4 -1.20 35.29 -37.20
N LYS A 5 -2.19 34.85 -37.95
CA LYS A 5 -2.57 33.47 -38.31
C LYS A 5 -1.55 32.88 -39.29
N VAL A 6 -1.30 31.58 -39.19
CA VAL A 6 -0.89 30.80 -40.38
C VAL A 6 -1.81 29.60 -40.48
N LYS A 7 -2.58 29.55 -41.57
CA LYS A 7 -3.34 28.41 -42.08
C LYS A 7 -2.58 27.79 -43.27
N GLY A 8 -2.70 26.46 -43.38
CA GLY A 8 -2.59 25.74 -44.67
C GLY A 8 -1.28 25.03 -44.88
N LEU A 9 -1.18 23.76 -45.13
CA LEU A 9 -1.56 23.07 -46.39
C LEU A 9 -1.40 21.56 -46.21
N PHE A 10 -2.49 20.83 -46.37
CA PHE A 10 -2.48 19.39 -46.65
C PHE A 10 -2.34 19.23 -48.18
N THR A 11 -1.36 18.50 -48.65
CA THR A 11 -1.30 18.03 -50.04
C THR A 11 -1.11 16.52 -50.05
N MET A 12 -2.12 15.80 -50.55
CA MET A 12 -2.05 14.37 -50.89
C MET A 12 -1.02 14.13 -51.97
N VAL A 13 -0.19 13.10 -51.79
CA VAL A 13 0.51 12.43 -52.89
C VAL A 13 0.20 10.95 -52.81
N GLN A 14 -0.69 10.50 -53.71
CA GLN A 14 -0.83 9.08 -54.05
C GLN A 14 0.35 8.70 -54.96
N ARG A 15 1.11 7.68 -54.57
CA ARG A 15 1.93 6.89 -55.49
C ARG A 15 1.60 5.41 -55.37
N ARG A 16 1.11 4.86 -56.46
CA ARG A 16 0.98 3.41 -56.71
C ARG A 16 2.40 2.82 -56.83
N VAL A 17 2.68 1.74 -56.13
CA VAL A 17 3.81 0.83 -56.48
C VAL A 17 3.29 -0.60 -56.33
N GLY A 18 3.70 -1.39 -57.31
CA GLY A 18 3.16 -2.68 -57.67
C GLY A 18 3.46 -3.84 -56.70
N VAL A 19 2.68 -4.85 -56.88
CA VAL A 19 2.69 -6.15 -56.22
C VAL A 19 3.93 -6.94 -56.63
N VAL A 20 4.80 -7.31 -55.68
CA VAL A 20 5.68 -8.46 -55.77
C VAL A 20 5.35 -9.38 -54.61
N GLY A 21 4.87 -10.55 -54.92
CA GLY A 21 4.52 -11.58 -53.95
C GLY A 21 5.78 -12.18 -53.31
N MET A 22 5.82 -12.18 -52.02
CA MET A 22 6.77 -12.96 -51.23
C MET A 22 5.98 -13.66 -50.12
N GLY A 23 5.91 -14.99 -50.23
CA GLY A 23 5.18 -15.81 -49.28
C GLY A 23 5.79 -15.73 -47.88
N CYS A 24 5.05 -15.15 -46.95
CA CYS A 24 5.32 -15.27 -45.53
C CYS A 24 4.54 -16.46 -44.97
N VAL A 25 5.25 -17.41 -44.40
CA VAL A 25 4.70 -18.48 -43.56
C VAL A 25 4.15 -17.81 -42.31
N LEU A 26 2.82 -17.70 -42.23
CA LEU A 26 2.10 -17.29 -41.03
C LEU A 26 2.16 -18.42 -40.02
N LEU A 27 3.09 -18.33 -39.07
CA LEU A 27 2.95 -19.00 -37.79
C LEU A 27 1.76 -18.35 -37.07
N GLY A 28 0.65 -19.08 -37.04
CA GLY A 28 -0.57 -18.64 -36.40
C GLY A 28 -0.37 -18.41 -34.89
N TRP A 29 -0.28 -17.18 -34.52
CA TRP A 29 -0.61 -16.77 -33.17
C TRP A 29 -2.12 -16.78 -33.06
N THR A 30 -2.68 -17.83 -32.45
CA THR A 30 -4.06 -17.78 -31.97
C THR A 30 -4.09 -16.88 -30.74
N GLY A 31 -4.00 -15.57 -30.95
CA GLY A 31 -4.41 -14.60 -29.96
C GLY A 31 -5.92 -14.73 -29.78
N CYS A 32 -6.40 -14.82 -28.54
CA CYS A 32 -7.81 -14.66 -28.24
C CYS A 32 -8.27 -13.35 -28.89
N ALA A 33 -9.16 -13.43 -29.86
CA ALA A 33 -9.84 -12.26 -30.40
C ALA A 33 -10.60 -11.59 -29.25
N PRO A 34 -10.71 -10.26 -29.22
CA PRO A 34 -11.62 -9.61 -28.30
C PRO A 34 -13.03 -10.13 -28.64
N GLU A 35 -13.65 -10.79 -27.68
CA GLU A 35 -15.03 -11.22 -27.79
C GLU A 35 -15.90 -10.01 -28.11
N SER A 36 -16.58 -10.07 -29.25
CA SER A 36 -17.70 -9.18 -29.56
C SER A 36 -18.81 -9.45 -28.56
N ASP A 37 -19.23 -8.41 -27.85
CA ASP A 37 -20.34 -8.42 -26.89
C ASP A 37 -21.64 -8.96 -27.56
N SER A 38 -21.80 -10.27 -27.53
CA SER A 38 -23.10 -10.89 -27.76
C SER A 38 -23.69 -11.30 -26.42
N HIS A 39 -24.29 -10.34 -25.73
CA HIS A 39 -24.94 -10.54 -24.45
C HIS A 39 -26.31 -11.21 -24.65
N VAL A 40 -26.35 -12.53 -24.54
CA VAL A 40 -27.49 -13.21 -23.94
C VAL A 40 -26.98 -13.73 -22.60
N GLN A 41 -27.16 -12.94 -21.54
CA GLN A 41 -26.79 -13.33 -20.20
C GLN A 41 -27.71 -14.45 -19.72
N ASP A 42 -27.13 -15.64 -19.54
CA ASP A 42 -27.76 -16.68 -18.76
C ASP A 42 -27.73 -16.24 -17.28
N GLN A 43 -28.89 -15.88 -16.71
CA GLN A 43 -29.02 -15.46 -15.30
C GLN A 43 -28.44 -16.48 -14.31
N ARG A 44 -28.19 -17.72 -14.71
CA ARG A 44 -27.55 -18.77 -13.91
C ARG A 44 -26.09 -18.53 -13.61
N LEU A 45 -25.40 -17.67 -14.36
CA LEU A 45 -23.97 -17.35 -14.10
C LEU A 45 -23.75 -16.56 -12.81
N TRP A 46 -24.81 -16.02 -12.19
CA TRP A 46 -24.73 -15.13 -11.03
C TRP A 46 -25.23 -15.74 -9.72
N SER A 47 -25.56 -17.04 -9.71
CA SER A 47 -25.93 -17.70 -8.46
C SER A 47 -24.72 -17.86 -7.53
N VAL A 48 -24.98 -17.96 -6.22
CA VAL A 48 -23.93 -18.28 -5.23
C VAL A 48 -23.14 -19.52 -5.65
N GLU A 49 -23.83 -20.56 -6.15
CA GLU A 49 -23.19 -21.78 -6.65
C GLU A 49 -22.22 -21.49 -7.79
N SER A 50 -22.65 -20.74 -8.82
CA SER A 50 -21.76 -20.43 -9.96
C SER A 50 -20.56 -19.58 -9.55
N LEU A 51 -20.71 -18.66 -8.59
CA LEU A 51 -19.63 -17.84 -8.06
C LEU A 51 -18.61 -18.66 -7.26
N THR A 52 -19.04 -19.71 -6.57
CA THR A 52 -18.19 -20.46 -5.61
C THR A 52 -17.63 -21.76 -6.17
N THR A 53 -18.25 -22.35 -7.19
CA THR A 53 -17.84 -23.65 -7.76
C THR A 53 -17.32 -23.54 -9.20
N GLY A 54 -17.58 -22.41 -9.87
CA GLY A 54 -17.17 -22.16 -11.25
C GLY A 54 -15.69 -21.83 -11.39
N ASN A 55 -15.20 -21.86 -12.63
CA ASN A 55 -13.84 -21.44 -13.00
C ASN A 55 -13.85 -20.08 -13.73
N VAL A 56 -14.80 -19.23 -13.40
CA VAL A 56 -14.99 -17.91 -14.02
C VAL A 56 -15.11 -16.82 -12.95
N THR A 57 -14.65 -15.63 -13.29
CA THR A 57 -14.82 -14.44 -12.48
C THR A 57 -15.49 -13.34 -13.29
N PRO A 58 -16.39 -12.53 -12.70
CA PRO A 58 -17.07 -11.47 -13.43
C PRO A 58 -16.07 -10.44 -13.97
N THR A 59 -16.36 -9.90 -15.13
CA THR A 59 -15.73 -8.66 -15.62
C THR A 59 -16.10 -7.50 -14.72
N TRP A 60 -15.41 -6.36 -14.85
CA TRP A 60 -15.77 -5.15 -14.10
C TRP A 60 -17.24 -4.75 -14.35
N ALA A 61 -17.71 -4.75 -15.61
CA ALA A 61 -19.09 -4.39 -15.93
C ALA A 61 -20.10 -5.36 -15.29
N GLN A 62 -19.84 -6.64 -15.36
CA GLN A 62 -20.70 -7.67 -14.75
C GLN A 62 -20.73 -7.57 -13.22
N ALA A 63 -19.59 -7.30 -12.58
CA ALA A 63 -19.57 -7.08 -11.13
C ALA A 63 -20.39 -5.83 -10.73
N VAL A 64 -20.31 -4.75 -11.52
CA VAL A 64 -21.14 -3.55 -11.34
C VAL A 64 -22.63 -3.88 -11.49
N GLU A 65 -23.02 -4.57 -12.55
CA GLU A 65 -24.42 -4.99 -12.77
C GLU A 65 -24.96 -5.84 -11.61
N MET A 66 -24.15 -6.78 -11.10
CA MET A 66 -24.53 -7.58 -9.92
C MET A 66 -24.73 -6.72 -8.67
N CYS A 67 -23.79 -5.81 -8.38
CA CYS A 67 -23.93 -4.92 -7.24
C CYS A 67 -25.15 -4.02 -7.34
N GLN A 68 -25.46 -3.51 -8.54
CA GLN A 68 -26.67 -2.73 -8.82
C GLN A 68 -27.95 -3.57 -8.61
N ALA A 69 -27.95 -4.82 -9.05
CA ALA A 69 -29.07 -5.74 -8.86
C ALA A 69 -29.29 -6.05 -7.35
N LEU A 70 -28.21 -6.25 -6.59
CA LEU A 70 -28.30 -6.43 -5.12
C LEU A 70 -28.88 -5.19 -4.44
N ALA A 71 -28.38 -4.00 -4.77
CA ALA A 71 -28.88 -2.74 -4.20
C ALA A 71 -30.33 -2.42 -4.61
N ALA A 72 -30.77 -2.86 -5.79
CA ALA A 72 -32.16 -2.71 -6.23
C ALA A 72 -33.11 -3.72 -5.58
N SER A 73 -32.60 -4.87 -5.16
CA SER A 73 -33.42 -5.98 -4.60
C SER A 73 -33.62 -5.89 -3.09
N ASP A 74 -32.71 -5.22 -2.37
CA ASP A 74 -32.76 -5.19 -0.89
C ASP A 74 -32.31 -3.82 -0.36
N PRO A 75 -33.17 -3.14 0.42
CA PRO A 75 -32.87 -1.80 0.94
C PRO A 75 -31.73 -1.75 1.98
N ARG A 76 -31.26 -2.90 2.47
CA ARG A 76 -30.06 -3.00 3.31
C ARG A 76 -28.77 -2.76 2.52
N VAL A 77 -28.85 -2.80 1.22
CA VAL A 77 -27.70 -2.65 0.31
C VAL A 77 -27.79 -1.33 -0.43
N THR A 78 -26.70 -0.59 -0.46
CA THR A 78 -26.53 0.60 -1.31
C THR A 78 -25.25 0.51 -2.12
N PHE A 79 -25.21 1.16 -3.27
CA PHE A 79 -24.09 1.08 -4.21
C PHE A 79 -23.67 2.48 -4.65
N HIS A 80 -22.40 2.84 -4.45
CA HIS A 80 -21.89 4.20 -4.55
C HIS A 80 -20.69 4.29 -5.47
N GLU A 81 -20.60 5.36 -6.28
CA GLU A 81 -19.36 5.78 -6.94
C GLU A 81 -18.52 6.57 -5.93
N VAL A 82 -17.34 6.03 -5.57
CA VAL A 82 -16.46 6.63 -4.55
C VAL A 82 -15.25 7.35 -5.16
N GLY A 83 -15.12 7.32 -6.46
CA GLY A 83 -14.05 7.98 -7.20
C GLY A 83 -13.84 7.35 -8.56
N LYS A 84 -12.76 7.74 -9.25
CA LYS A 84 -12.42 7.22 -10.59
C LYS A 84 -10.99 6.70 -10.60
N GLY A 85 -10.82 5.55 -11.27
CA GLY A 85 -9.48 5.05 -11.60
C GLY A 85 -8.83 5.83 -12.76
N ASP A 86 -7.56 5.52 -13.03
CA ASP A 86 -6.76 6.21 -14.06
C ASP A 86 -7.29 6.05 -15.51
N VAL A 87 -8.15 5.06 -15.75
CA VAL A 87 -8.87 4.91 -17.03
C VAL A 87 -10.15 5.75 -17.12
N GLY A 88 -10.43 6.57 -16.10
CA GLY A 88 -11.64 7.39 -16.02
C GLY A 88 -12.92 6.63 -15.68
N ARG A 89 -12.85 5.31 -15.46
CA ARG A 89 -13.97 4.49 -15.00
C ARG A 89 -14.18 4.64 -13.50
N PRO A 90 -15.43 4.57 -13.01
CA PRO A 90 -15.72 4.69 -11.60
C PRO A 90 -15.20 3.50 -10.78
N ILE A 91 -14.79 3.80 -9.56
CA ILE A 91 -14.55 2.85 -8.48
C ILE A 91 -15.78 2.88 -7.60
N HIS A 92 -16.28 1.72 -7.21
CA HIS A 92 -17.53 1.59 -6.49
C HIS A 92 -17.33 0.96 -5.12
N ALA A 93 -18.21 1.34 -4.19
CA ALA A 93 -18.40 0.69 -2.91
C ALA A 93 -19.83 0.13 -2.82
N LEU A 94 -19.94 -1.13 -2.41
CA LEU A 94 -21.18 -1.80 -2.03
C LEU A 94 -21.27 -1.77 -0.51
N VAL A 95 -22.23 -1.03 0.03
CA VAL A 95 -22.44 -0.90 1.48
C VAL A 95 -23.59 -1.82 1.90
N VAL A 96 -23.35 -2.62 2.91
CA VAL A 96 -24.32 -3.60 3.44
C VAL A 96 -24.43 -3.41 4.95
N THR A 97 -25.63 -3.08 5.41
CA THR A 97 -25.92 -2.84 6.83
C THR A 97 -27.19 -3.59 7.26
N GLU A 98 -27.47 -3.64 8.56
CA GLU A 98 -28.66 -4.32 9.08
C GLU A 98 -29.96 -3.63 8.68
N HIS A 99 -29.95 -2.31 8.71
CA HIS A 99 -31.16 -1.51 8.49
C HIS A 99 -31.30 -1.10 7.01
N ALA A 100 -32.56 -0.90 6.61
CA ALA A 100 -32.87 -0.31 5.32
C ALA A 100 -32.30 1.13 5.24
N ALA A 101 -31.79 1.53 4.07
CA ALA A 101 -31.33 2.88 3.83
C ALA A 101 -32.50 3.87 3.90
N ALA A 102 -32.30 5.03 4.54
CA ALA A 102 -33.28 6.12 4.56
C ALA A 102 -33.55 6.65 3.15
N ARG A 103 -32.50 6.68 2.32
CA ARG A 103 -32.57 6.98 0.87
C ARG A 103 -32.07 5.76 0.10
N PRO A 104 -32.97 4.97 -0.55
CA PRO A 104 -32.56 3.79 -1.28
C PRO A 104 -31.74 4.15 -2.54
N TRP A 105 -30.90 3.23 -2.98
CA TRP A 105 -30.23 3.33 -4.27
C TRP A 105 -31.27 3.29 -5.41
N PRO A 106 -31.17 4.12 -6.50
CA PRO A 106 -30.03 5.00 -6.83
C PRO A 106 -30.18 6.47 -6.38
N GLU A 107 -31.11 6.81 -5.50
CA GLU A 107 -31.37 8.20 -5.08
C GLU A 107 -30.21 8.83 -4.31
N ALA A 108 -29.42 8.00 -3.63
CA ALA A 108 -28.21 8.39 -2.93
C ALA A 108 -27.02 7.55 -3.46
N ALA A 109 -26.06 8.19 -4.12
CA ALA A 109 -24.93 7.51 -4.74
C ALA A 109 -23.69 8.43 -4.77
N GLY A 110 -22.81 8.27 -3.81
CA GLY A 110 -21.56 9.04 -3.71
C GLY A 110 -20.81 8.73 -2.43
N LEU A 111 -19.66 9.36 -2.23
CA LEU A 111 -18.81 9.11 -1.08
C LEU A 111 -19.44 9.59 0.24
N GLU A 112 -20.09 10.77 0.24
CA GLU A 112 -20.74 11.33 1.44
C GLU A 112 -21.89 10.45 1.91
N GLU A 113 -22.63 9.85 0.99
CA GLU A 113 -23.73 8.93 1.30
C GLU A 113 -23.23 7.64 1.94
N VAL A 114 -22.01 7.18 1.65
CA VAL A 114 -21.39 6.04 2.36
C VAL A 114 -21.26 6.38 3.84
N LYS A 115 -20.78 7.58 4.18
CA LYS A 115 -20.64 8.03 5.56
C LYS A 115 -21.99 8.16 6.26
N GLU A 116 -22.96 8.83 5.62
CA GLU A 116 -24.32 8.92 6.14
C GLU A 116 -24.89 7.54 6.44
N ARG A 117 -24.77 6.64 5.46
CA ARG A 117 -25.29 5.27 5.56
C ARG A 117 -24.69 4.47 6.72
N LEU A 118 -23.39 4.62 6.96
CA LEU A 118 -22.69 3.97 8.08
C LEU A 118 -22.98 4.64 9.44
N SER A 119 -23.60 5.82 9.44
CA SER A 119 -23.99 6.56 10.65
C SER A 119 -25.46 6.35 11.04
N GLU A 120 -26.28 5.81 10.13
CA GLU A 120 -27.70 5.54 10.35
C GLU A 120 -27.93 4.36 11.29
N GLY A 121 -27.97 4.61 12.62
CA GLY A 121 -28.27 3.60 13.63
C GLY A 121 -27.13 2.62 13.96
N ASP A 122 -25.94 2.83 13.43
CA ASP A 122 -24.85 1.87 13.47
C ASP A 122 -23.56 2.40 14.17
N SER A 123 -23.66 3.39 15.06
CA SER A 123 -22.49 3.99 15.73
C SER A 123 -21.63 2.98 16.50
N ASP A 124 -22.26 1.95 17.07
CA ASP A 124 -21.60 0.97 17.91
C ASP A 124 -21.15 -0.29 17.16
N LYS A 125 -21.52 -0.41 15.88
CA LYS A 125 -21.13 -1.55 15.05
C LYS A 125 -19.71 -1.46 14.55
N VAL A 126 -19.08 -2.63 14.40
CA VAL A 126 -17.77 -2.72 13.76
C VAL A 126 -17.90 -2.44 12.25
N ARG A 127 -17.13 -1.52 11.75
CA ARG A 127 -17.05 -1.19 10.31
C ARG A 127 -15.97 -2.02 9.65
N VAL A 128 -16.35 -2.84 8.68
CA VAL A 128 -15.44 -3.72 7.94
C VAL A 128 -15.34 -3.24 6.49
N LEU A 129 -14.11 -2.95 6.04
CA LEU A 129 -13.81 -2.66 4.64
C LEU A 129 -13.16 -3.89 3.99
N VAL A 130 -13.74 -4.38 2.90
CA VAL A 130 -13.15 -5.46 2.10
C VAL A 130 -12.76 -4.91 0.74
N ASN A 131 -11.48 -4.94 0.43
CA ASN A 131 -10.92 -4.53 -0.84
C ASN A 131 -10.65 -5.74 -1.72
N ASN A 132 -11.21 -5.76 -2.93
CA ASN A 132 -11.00 -6.87 -3.85
C ASN A 132 -10.31 -6.39 -5.14
N ALA A 133 -9.52 -7.29 -5.72
CA ALA A 133 -8.88 -7.09 -7.01
C ALA A 133 -8.01 -5.83 -7.09
N ILE A 134 -7.23 -5.53 -6.03
CA ILE A 134 -6.10 -4.62 -6.16
C ILE A 134 -5.14 -5.14 -7.24
N HIS A 135 -5.02 -6.47 -7.33
CA HIS A 135 -4.45 -7.19 -8.46
C HIS A 135 -5.58 -7.97 -9.16
N PRO A 136 -6.12 -7.49 -10.27
CA PRO A 136 -7.25 -8.16 -10.93
C PRO A 136 -6.97 -9.56 -11.49
N GLY A 137 -5.72 -9.99 -11.48
CA GLY A 137 -5.32 -11.38 -11.72
C GLY A 137 -5.57 -12.31 -10.52
N GLU A 138 -6.03 -11.76 -9.37
CA GLU A 138 -6.26 -12.43 -8.09
C GLU A 138 -7.73 -12.31 -7.66
N PRO A 139 -8.70 -12.77 -8.47
CA PRO A 139 -10.08 -12.35 -8.36
C PRO A 139 -10.94 -13.18 -7.39
N CYS A 140 -10.37 -14.09 -6.60
CA CYS A 140 -11.16 -14.95 -5.70
C CYS A 140 -12.03 -14.15 -4.72
N GLY A 141 -11.52 -13.02 -4.21
CA GLY A 141 -12.28 -12.14 -3.32
C GLY A 141 -13.49 -11.47 -3.98
N VAL A 142 -13.43 -11.19 -5.29
CA VAL A 142 -14.59 -10.65 -6.05
C VAL A 142 -15.75 -11.61 -5.99
N ASN A 143 -15.49 -12.87 -6.35
CA ASN A 143 -16.51 -13.93 -6.33
C ASN A 143 -17.00 -14.19 -4.89
N ALA A 144 -16.08 -14.29 -3.93
CA ALA A 144 -16.40 -14.56 -2.53
C ALA A 144 -17.28 -13.46 -1.92
N SER A 145 -16.95 -12.19 -2.13
CA SER A 145 -17.72 -11.05 -1.60
C SER A 145 -19.13 -10.99 -2.19
N LEU A 146 -19.28 -11.19 -3.49
CA LEU A 146 -20.60 -11.21 -4.13
C LEU A 146 -21.46 -12.38 -3.66
N ALA A 147 -20.87 -13.57 -3.47
CA ALA A 147 -21.56 -14.74 -2.91
C ALA A 147 -21.96 -14.52 -1.44
N LEU A 148 -21.07 -13.90 -0.65
CA LEU A 148 -21.31 -13.58 0.75
C LEU A 148 -22.53 -12.67 0.92
N VAL A 149 -22.56 -11.56 0.20
CA VAL A 149 -23.68 -10.61 0.28
C VAL A 149 -24.98 -11.28 -0.11
N GLN A 150 -25.02 -12.04 -1.24
CA GLN A 150 -26.23 -12.80 -1.62
C GLN A 150 -26.68 -13.78 -0.53
N THR A 151 -25.73 -14.47 0.11
CA THR A 151 -26.02 -15.41 1.18
C THR A 151 -26.64 -14.68 2.39
N TRP A 152 -26.08 -13.55 2.79
CA TRP A 152 -26.60 -12.77 3.93
C TRP A 152 -27.99 -12.21 3.68
N LEU A 153 -28.27 -11.70 2.49
CA LEU A 153 -29.58 -11.15 2.15
C LEU A 153 -30.69 -12.19 2.21
N ASN A 154 -30.35 -13.48 2.03
CA ASN A 154 -31.28 -14.60 2.09
C ASN A 154 -31.42 -15.21 3.50
N ARG A 155 -30.61 -14.77 4.49
CA ARG A 155 -30.74 -15.23 5.89
C ARG A 155 -31.87 -14.49 6.62
N PRO A 156 -32.56 -15.13 7.58
CA PRO A 156 -33.45 -14.43 8.49
C PRO A 156 -32.72 -13.31 9.23
N GLN A 157 -33.41 -12.19 9.47
CA GLN A 157 -32.87 -11.10 10.28
C GLN A 157 -33.21 -11.40 11.76
N ASP A 158 -32.22 -11.84 12.51
CA ASP A 158 -32.27 -12.04 13.95
C ASP A 158 -30.92 -11.62 14.56
N ASP A 159 -30.79 -11.69 15.86
CA ASP A 159 -29.59 -11.29 16.61
C ASP A 159 -28.33 -12.10 16.23
N SER A 160 -28.50 -13.23 15.56
CA SER A 160 -27.40 -14.07 15.05
C SER A 160 -26.95 -13.64 13.63
N HIS A 161 -27.67 -12.71 13.00
CA HIS A 161 -27.33 -12.24 11.68
C HIS A 161 -26.00 -11.45 11.69
N PRO A 162 -25.04 -11.68 10.77
CA PRO A 162 -23.75 -11.00 10.76
C PRO A 162 -23.84 -9.47 10.80
N LEU A 163 -24.88 -8.90 10.22
CA LEU A 163 -25.10 -7.45 10.20
C LEU A 163 -25.63 -6.87 11.52
N ALA A 164 -26.00 -7.70 12.49
CA ALA A 164 -26.43 -7.22 13.81
C ALA A 164 -25.29 -6.54 14.58
N SER A 165 -24.04 -6.95 14.39
CA SER A 165 -22.85 -6.45 15.10
C SER A 165 -21.87 -5.70 14.21
N SER A 166 -22.03 -5.73 12.88
CA SER A 166 -21.08 -5.15 11.95
C SER A 166 -21.74 -4.60 10.69
N SER A 167 -21.15 -3.53 10.15
CA SER A 167 -21.50 -2.91 8.87
C SER A 167 -20.35 -3.12 7.89
N TRP A 168 -20.67 -3.51 6.65
CA TRP A 168 -19.68 -3.93 5.67
C TRP A 168 -19.68 -3.05 4.43
N VAL A 169 -18.48 -2.71 3.99
CA VAL A 169 -18.25 -2.02 2.71
C VAL A 169 -17.32 -2.88 1.87
N PHE A 170 -17.76 -3.19 0.68
CA PHE A 170 -16.97 -3.96 -0.28
C PHE A 170 -16.59 -3.05 -1.46
N ILE A 171 -15.32 -3.03 -1.82
CA ILE A 171 -14.87 -2.54 -3.12
C ILE A 171 -14.84 -3.76 -4.04
N PRO A 172 -15.79 -3.93 -4.98
CA PRO A 172 -15.88 -5.16 -5.78
C PRO A 172 -14.67 -5.37 -6.68
N GLN A 173 -14.18 -4.30 -7.32
CA GLN A 173 -12.97 -4.32 -8.13
C GLN A 173 -12.26 -2.97 -8.03
N TYR A 174 -11.19 -2.91 -7.25
CA TYR A 174 -10.44 -1.69 -6.99
C TYR A 174 -9.61 -1.22 -8.19
N ASN A 175 -8.84 -2.12 -8.80
CA ASN A 175 -8.01 -1.81 -9.96
C ASN A 175 -8.80 -1.94 -11.27
N VAL A 176 -9.66 -0.97 -11.54
CA VAL A 176 -10.53 -0.97 -12.74
C VAL A 176 -9.74 -0.95 -14.06
N GLY A 177 -8.54 -0.35 -14.05
CA GLY A 177 -7.64 -0.33 -15.21
C GLY A 177 -7.08 -1.70 -15.54
N GLY A 178 -6.57 -2.39 -14.54
CA GLY A 178 -6.08 -3.77 -14.67
C GLY A 178 -7.20 -4.76 -14.94
N ALA A 179 -8.38 -4.59 -14.32
CA ALA A 179 -9.56 -5.41 -14.55
C ALA A 179 -10.06 -5.37 -16.01
N SER A 180 -9.83 -4.25 -16.69
CA SER A 180 -10.18 -4.08 -18.11
C SER A 180 -9.20 -4.76 -19.06
N ARG A 181 -8.02 -5.21 -18.60
CA ARG A 181 -7.00 -5.91 -19.39
C ARG A 181 -7.08 -7.40 -19.15
N ARG A 182 -8.21 -8.00 -19.51
CA ARG A 182 -8.42 -9.45 -19.30
C ARG A 182 -7.56 -10.29 -20.23
N ASN A 183 -7.07 -11.39 -19.68
CA ASN A 183 -6.28 -12.39 -20.38
C ASN A 183 -6.36 -13.75 -19.64
N CYS A 184 -5.84 -14.81 -20.25
CA CYS A 184 -5.82 -16.15 -19.67
C CYS A 184 -4.46 -16.57 -19.10
N CYS A 185 -3.39 -15.81 -19.42
CA CYS A 185 -2.12 -16.52 -19.55
C CYS A 185 -0.92 -15.82 -18.87
N THR A 186 -1.05 -14.56 -18.42
CA THR A 186 0.05 -13.80 -17.78
C THR A 186 0.43 -14.33 -16.39
N ARG A 187 -0.42 -15.09 -15.74
CA ARG A 187 -0.15 -15.77 -14.47
C ARG A 187 0.03 -17.27 -14.72
N VAL A 188 1.14 -17.62 -15.36
CA VAL A 188 1.44 -18.96 -15.89
C VAL A 188 1.30 -20.10 -14.87
N ASN A 189 1.52 -19.83 -13.59
CA ASN A 189 1.45 -20.83 -12.51
C ASN A 189 0.06 -20.92 -11.86
N GLN A 190 -0.88 -20.03 -12.21
CA GLN A 190 -2.16 -19.94 -11.54
C GLN A 190 -3.18 -20.90 -12.14
N GLU A 191 -3.81 -21.72 -11.28
CA GLU A 191 -4.88 -22.63 -11.67
C GLU A 191 -6.22 -21.89 -11.70
N GLY A 192 -6.58 -21.39 -12.89
CA GLY A 192 -7.80 -20.64 -13.11
C GLY A 192 -7.80 -19.23 -12.44
N PRO A 193 -8.87 -18.48 -12.64
CA PRO A 193 -10.01 -18.75 -13.55
C PRO A 193 -9.61 -18.66 -15.02
N GLU A 194 -10.52 -19.00 -15.93
CA GLU A 194 -10.29 -19.03 -17.38
C GLU A 194 -9.79 -17.69 -17.94
N SER A 195 -10.27 -16.60 -17.38
CA SER A 195 -9.87 -15.26 -17.75
C SER A 195 -9.86 -14.35 -16.52
N TYR A 196 -8.84 -13.52 -16.42
CA TYR A 196 -8.60 -12.61 -15.30
C TYR A 196 -7.92 -11.32 -15.77
N GLY A 197 -7.86 -10.29 -14.91
CA GLY A 197 -7.24 -9.02 -15.24
C GLY A 197 -5.72 -9.01 -15.06
N PHE A 198 -5.12 -7.85 -15.27
CA PHE A 198 -3.68 -7.60 -15.16
C PHE A 198 -3.33 -6.96 -13.82
N ARG A 199 -2.14 -7.25 -13.27
CA ARG A 199 -1.69 -6.75 -11.96
C ARG A 199 -1.61 -5.23 -11.90
N GLY A 200 -0.93 -4.61 -12.87
CA GLY A 200 -0.74 -3.17 -12.92
C GLY A 200 -2.01 -2.41 -13.32
N ASN A 201 -2.13 -1.18 -12.86
CA ASN A 201 -3.19 -0.27 -13.29
C ASN A 201 -2.96 0.25 -14.72
N ALA A 202 -3.68 1.28 -15.14
CA ALA A 202 -3.52 1.87 -16.48
C ALA A 202 -2.13 2.48 -16.72
N ALA A 203 -1.50 3.00 -15.68
CA ALA A 203 -0.14 3.54 -15.69
C ALA A 203 0.94 2.47 -15.42
N ASN A 204 0.56 1.20 -15.34
CA ASN A 204 1.43 0.07 -15.01
C ASN A 204 2.04 0.15 -13.60
N LEU A 205 1.35 0.79 -12.66
CA LEU A 205 1.71 0.82 -11.25
C LEU A 205 1.05 -0.35 -10.51
N ASP A 206 1.75 -0.89 -9.52
CA ASP A 206 1.20 -1.79 -8.52
C ASP A 206 0.48 -0.98 -7.44
N LEU A 207 -0.85 -1.04 -7.41
CA LEU A 207 -1.66 -0.28 -6.46
C LEU A 207 -1.41 -0.68 -5.00
N ASN A 208 -0.91 -1.90 -4.74
CA ASN A 208 -0.46 -2.31 -3.41
C ASN A 208 0.96 -1.83 -3.08
N ARG A 209 1.40 -0.73 -3.70
CA ARG A 209 2.62 0.04 -3.42
C ARG A 209 2.32 1.54 -3.42
N ASP A 210 1.05 1.93 -3.52
CA ASP A 210 0.65 3.30 -3.85
C ASP A 210 -0.05 4.06 -2.71
N PHE A 211 -0.24 3.45 -1.54
CA PHE A 211 -1.04 4.02 -0.44
C PHE A 211 -0.45 5.28 0.20
N ILE A 212 0.86 5.50 0.12
CA ILE A 212 1.51 6.72 0.64
C ILE A 212 1.78 7.74 -0.46
N LYS A 213 2.40 7.31 -1.55
CA LYS A 213 2.77 8.23 -2.63
C LYS A 213 1.55 8.70 -3.43
N MET A 214 0.47 7.88 -3.49
CA MET A 214 -0.81 8.17 -4.15
C MET A 214 -0.62 8.78 -5.55
N ASP A 215 0.14 8.10 -6.41
CA ASP A 215 0.39 8.55 -7.78
C ASP A 215 -0.77 8.26 -8.72
N SER A 216 -1.66 7.35 -8.30
CA SER A 216 -2.86 6.97 -9.06
C SER A 216 -4.13 7.59 -8.49
N ARG A 217 -5.09 7.87 -9.36
CA ARG A 217 -6.46 8.24 -8.94
C ARG A 217 -7.14 7.12 -8.14
N ASN A 218 -6.75 5.87 -8.37
CA ASN A 218 -7.23 4.75 -7.58
C ASN A 218 -6.87 4.93 -6.10
N ALA A 219 -5.61 5.27 -5.80
CA ALA A 219 -5.17 5.48 -4.42
C ALA A 219 -5.86 6.68 -3.77
N GLU A 220 -6.04 7.79 -4.49
CA GLU A 220 -6.80 8.95 -3.99
C GLU A 220 -8.25 8.58 -3.64
N ALA A 221 -8.94 7.82 -4.51
CA ALA A 221 -10.31 7.38 -4.26
C ALA A 221 -10.41 6.40 -3.08
N PHE A 222 -9.47 5.47 -2.96
CA PHE A 222 -9.42 4.54 -1.82
C PHE A 222 -9.20 5.28 -0.51
N VAL A 223 -8.20 6.16 -0.46
CA VAL A 223 -7.87 6.93 0.74
C VAL A 223 -9.06 7.80 1.17
N ALA A 224 -9.73 8.46 0.23
CA ALA A 224 -10.93 9.24 0.52
C ALA A 224 -12.04 8.36 1.14
N LEU A 225 -12.33 7.21 0.54
CA LEU A 225 -13.30 6.25 1.10
C LEU A 225 -12.88 5.74 2.49
N PHE A 226 -11.63 5.34 2.62
CA PHE A 226 -11.10 4.82 3.88
C PHE A 226 -11.22 5.84 5.02
N ARG A 227 -10.90 7.11 4.73
CA ARG A 227 -10.99 8.19 5.73
C ARG A 227 -12.42 8.54 6.10
N GLU A 228 -13.34 8.57 5.13
CA GLU A 228 -14.76 8.81 5.41
C GLU A 228 -15.43 7.65 6.16
N MET A 229 -15.05 6.42 5.82
CA MET A 229 -15.59 5.23 6.44
C MET A 229 -15.03 4.98 7.84
N ASP A 230 -13.76 5.30 8.08
CA ASP A 230 -13.02 4.99 9.31
C ASP A 230 -13.18 3.52 9.75
N PRO A 231 -12.69 2.53 8.98
CA PRO A 231 -12.94 1.12 9.24
C PRO A 231 -12.23 0.63 10.50
N ASP A 232 -12.89 -0.23 11.27
CA ASP A 232 -12.30 -0.92 12.42
C ASP A 232 -11.46 -2.12 11.97
N VAL A 233 -11.95 -2.80 10.93
CA VAL A 233 -11.28 -3.95 10.32
C VAL A 233 -11.16 -3.74 8.82
N PHE A 234 -10.03 -4.10 8.28
CA PHE A 234 -9.74 -4.04 6.84
C PHE A 234 -9.29 -5.40 6.33
N VAL A 235 -9.86 -5.87 5.22
CA VAL A 235 -9.47 -7.10 4.54
C VAL A 235 -9.10 -6.78 3.10
N ASP A 236 -7.87 -7.12 2.70
CA ASP A 236 -7.41 -7.06 1.31
C ASP A 236 -7.26 -8.47 0.75
N THR A 237 -7.94 -8.78 -0.35
CA THR A 237 -7.99 -10.14 -0.88
C THR A 237 -6.99 -10.36 -2.00
N HIS A 238 -6.12 -11.37 -1.83
CA HIS A 238 -5.00 -11.66 -2.72
C HIS A 238 -4.90 -13.14 -3.12
N THR A 239 -3.94 -13.40 -4.00
CA THR A 239 -3.53 -14.76 -4.40
C THR A 239 -2.02 -14.87 -4.38
N SER A 240 -1.50 -15.70 -3.47
CA SER A 240 -0.06 -15.90 -3.27
C SER A 240 0.57 -16.77 -4.37
N ASN A 241 1.89 -16.58 -4.51
CA ASN A 241 2.79 -17.43 -5.29
C ASN A 241 3.83 -18.06 -4.33
N GLY A 242 4.71 -18.90 -4.82
CA GLY A 242 5.88 -19.40 -4.09
C GLY A 242 5.90 -20.91 -3.91
N ALA A 243 6.28 -21.36 -2.70
CA ALA A 243 6.38 -22.77 -2.38
C ALA A 243 5.03 -23.49 -2.47
N ASP A 244 5.05 -24.78 -2.86
CA ASP A 244 3.84 -25.61 -2.84
C ASP A 244 3.65 -26.28 -1.48
N TYR A 245 2.42 -26.22 -0.95
CA TYR A 245 2.02 -26.75 0.35
C TYR A 245 0.52 -27.09 0.36
N PRO A 246 0.02 -27.87 1.35
CA PRO A 246 -1.40 -28.28 1.39
C PRO A 246 -2.40 -27.13 1.59
N TYR A 247 -2.02 -26.06 2.27
CA TYR A 247 -2.92 -24.96 2.60
C TYR A 247 -3.47 -24.26 1.35
N THR A 248 -4.76 -23.97 1.33
CA THR A 248 -5.37 -23.12 0.30
C THR A 248 -5.22 -21.65 0.64
N MET A 249 -5.31 -21.31 1.93
CA MET A 249 -5.22 -19.95 2.43
C MET A 249 -3.98 -19.75 3.29
N THR A 250 -3.27 -18.66 3.09
CA THR A 250 -2.32 -18.11 4.05
C THR A 250 -2.76 -16.70 4.42
N LEU A 251 -2.33 -16.22 5.58
CA LEU A 251 -2.78 -14.96 6.13
C LEU A 251 -1.60 -14.05 6.48
N ILE A 252 -1.68 -12.78 6.07
CA ILE A 252 -0.88 -11.70 6.63
C ILE A 252 -1.81 -10.88 7.53
N THR A 253 -1.43 -10.68 8.77
CA THR A 253 -2.06 -9.72 9.66
C THR A 253 -1.26 -8.43 9.67
N THR A 254 -1.84 -7.29 10.03
CA THR A 254 -1.04 -6.12 10.41
C THR A 254 0.09 -6.58 11.30
N GLN A 255 1.33 -6.21 10.95
CA GLN A 255 2.50 -6.69 11.71
C GLN A 255 2.39 -6.24 13.18
N GLU A 256 2.39 -7.20 14.08
CA GLU A 256 1.94 -7.05 15.46
C GLU A 256 2.83 -6.11 16.28
N ASP A 257 4.16 -6.16 16.09
CA ASP A 257 5.08 -5.26 16.82
C ASP A 257 4.98 -3.83 16.28
N LYS A 258 4.67 -3.67 14.96
CA LYS A 258 4.39 -2.36 14.34
C LYS A 258 3.01 -1.82 14.74
N ALA A 259 2.02 -2.68 14.91
CA ALA A 259 0.69 -2.29 15.39
C ALA A 259 0.74 -1.66 16.80
N GLY A 260 1.81 -1.91 17.53
CA GLY A 260 2.06 -1.28 18.83
C GLY A 260 1.56 -2.09 20.02
N PRO A 261 1.75 -1.56 21.23
CA PRO A 261 1.55 -2.31 22.47
C PRO A 261 0.09 -2.58 22.82
N VAL A 262 -0.87 -2.01 22.11
CA VAL A 262 -2.31 -2.20 22.34
C VAL A 262 -2.89 -3.16 21.29
N LEU A 263 -2.78 -2.83 20.00
CA LEU A 263 -3.34 -3.65 18.93
C LEU A 263 -2.54 -4.93 18.70
N GLY A 264 -1.21 -4.89 18.86
CA GLY A 264 -0.34 -6.04 18.61
C GLY A 264 -0.67 -7.27 19.47
N PRO A 265 -0.77 -7.15 20.80
CA PRO A 265 -1.22 -8.25 21.67
C PRO A 265 -2.61 -8.78 21.33
N PHE A 266 -3.57 -7.91 21.03
CA PHE A 266 -4.93 -8.30 20.65
C PHE A 266 -4.94 -9.14 19.35
N LEU A 267 -4.20 -8.70 18.32
CA LEU A 267 -4.03 -9.48 17.09
C LEU A 267 -3.38 -10.84 17.35
N ARG A 268 -2.28 -10.87 18.12
CA ARG A 268 -1.46 -12.07 18.35
C ARG A 268 -2.15 -13.09 19.24
N GLN A 269 -2.86 -12.66 20.29
CA GLN A 269 -3.31 -13.54 21.35
C GLN A 269 -4.81 -13.86 21.26
N GLU A 270 -5.58 -13.04 20.58
CA GLU A 270 -7.03 -13.15 20.53
C GLU A 270 -7.56 -13.33 19.10
N MET A 271 -7.47 -12.30 18.26
CA MET A 271 -8.15 -12.27 16.97
C MET A 271 -7.60 -13.31 15.98
N THR A 272 -6.29 -13.34 15.76
CA THR A 272 -5.67 -14.27 14.81
C THR A 272 -5.79 -15.73 15.22
N PRO A 273 -5.57 -16.12 16.49
CA PRO A 273 -5.80 -17.49 16.93
C PRO A 273 -7.26 -17.93 16.78
N ALA A 274 -8.22 -17.07 17.15
CA ALA A 274 -9.65 -17.38 17.02
C ALA A 274 -10.06 -17.60 15.55
N LEU A 275 -9.57 -16.77 14.63
CA LEU A 275 -9.83 -16.94 13.20
C LEU A 275 -9.17 -18.22 12.65
N ASN A 276 -7.96 -18.55 13.08
CA ASN A 276 -7.30 -19.80 12.69
C ASN A 276 -8.07 -21.04 13.17
N GLU A 277 -8.56 -21.05 14.42
CA GLU A 277 -9.35 -22.14 14.96
C GLU A 277 -10.67 -22.32 14.19
N ARG A 278 -11.37 -21.23 13.89
CA ARG A 278 -12.63 -21.23 13.14
C ARG A 278 -12.43 -21.72 11.71
N MET A 279 -11.38 -21.26 11.03
CA MET A 279 -11.04 -21.71 9.69
C MET A 279 -10.62 -23.19 9.66
N GLN A 280 -9.90 -23.65 10.67
CA GLN A 280 -9.57 -25.07 10.84
C GLN A 280 -10.84 -25.92 11.00
N ALA A 281 -11.82 -25.45 11.77
CA ALA A 281 -13.11 -26.14 11.96
C ALA A 281 -13.98 -26.19 10.67
N ARG A 282 -13.68 -25.32 9.71
CA ARG A 282 -14.32 -25.30 8.38
C ARG A 282 -13.54 -26.11 7.32
N ASP A 283 -12.54 -26.88 7.71
CA ASP A 283 -11.63 -27.60 6.81
C ASP A 283 -10.81 -26.68 5.88
N TRP A 284 -10.64 -25.41 6.24
CA TRP A 284 -9.77 -24.44 5.58
C TRP A 284 -8.64 -23.98 6.52
N PRO A 285 -7.72 -24.87 6.93
CA PRO A 285 -6.63 -24.48 7.81
C PRO A 285 -5.79 -23.38 7.18
N MET A 286 -5.38 -22.41 8.00
CA MET A 286 -4.51 -21.31 7.59
C MET A 286 -3.15 -21.39 8.27
N VAL A 287 -2.17 -20.75 7.67
CA VAL A 287 -0.82 -20.56 8.19
C VAL A 287 -0.38 -19.13 7.84
N PRO A 288 0.58 -18.52 8.56
CA PRO A 288 1.15 -17.25 8.13
C PRO A 288 1.68 -17.33 6.70
N TYR A 289 1.64 -16.19 6.00
CA TYR A 289 2.16 -16.08 4.63
C TYR A 289 3.57 -16.69 4.50
N VAL A 290 3.77 -17.53 3.48
CA VAL A 290 4.97 -18.34 3.34
C VAL A 290 6.06 -17.62 2.56
N TYR A 291 6.87 -16.83 3.26
CA TYR A 291 8.12 -16.29 2.75
C TYR A 291 9.28 -17.11 3.35
N SER A 292 9.81 -18.06 2.57
CA SER A 292 10.81 -19.03 3.07
C SER A 292 12.16 -18.37 3.39
N ARG A 293 12.78 -18.74 4.51
CA ARG A 293 14.16 -18.31 4.89
C ARG A 293 15.22 -18.82 3.92
N GLY A 294 14.93 -19.90 3.24
CA GLY A 294 15.79 -20.53 2.26
C GLY A 294 15.01 -20.87 1.01
N ARG A 295 15.42 -21.95 0.36
CA ARG A 295 14.78 -22.41 -0.88
C ARG A 295 13.40 -23.02 -0.64
N THR A 296 13.15 -23.54 0.57
CA THR A 296 11.97 -24.31 0.95
C THR A 296 11.52 -23.97 2.38
N PRO A 297 10.22 -24.10 2.72
CA PRO A 297 9.67 -23.70 4.01
C PRO A 297 10.18 -24.49 5.22
N ASP A 298 10.70 -25.72 5.03
CA ASP A 298 11.23 -26.55 6.12
C ASP A 298 12.42 -25.91 6.86
N HIS A 299 13.05 -24.89 6.26
CA HIS A 299 14.12 -24.12 6.88
C HIS A 299 13.58 -22.94 7.72
N GLY A 300 12.28 -22.74 7.74
CA GLY A 300 11.58 -21.64 8.40
C GLY A 300 11.01 -20.62 7.43
N ILE A 301 10.15 -19.77 7.97
CA ILE A 301 9.51 -18.67 7.25
C ILE A 301 9.76 -17.34 7.96
N VAL A 302 9.62 -16.24 7.23
CA VAL A 302 9.80 -14.88 7.72
C VAL A 302 8.45 -14.14 7.63
N GLY A 303 8.07 -13.47 8.70
CA GLY A 303 6.89 -12.59 8.73
C GLY A 303 7.11 -11.37 7.84
N PHE A 304 6.06 -10.92 7.21
CA PHE A 304 6.11 -9.78 6.32
C PHE A 304 5.92 -8.47 7.10
N LEU A 305 6.85 -7.54 6.98
CA LEU A 305 6.69 -6.19 7.51
C LEU A 305 5.94 -5.34 6.49
N GLU A 306 4.66 -5.19 6.69
CA GLU A 306 3.86 -4.29 5.87
C GLU A 306 4.12 -2.84 6.26
N THR A 307 4.94 -2.18 5.45
CA THR A 307 5.17 -0.73 5.57
C THR A 307 3.97 0.04 5.01
N PRO A 308 3.82 1.34 5.27
CA PRO A 308 2.63 2.09 4.86
C PRO A 308 2.34 2.15 3.36
N ARG A 309 3.31 1.82 2.49
CA ARG A 309 3.06 1.68 1.03
C ARG A 309 2.06 0.59 0.69
N TYR A 310 1.92 -0.41 1.56
CA TYR A 310 0.98 -1.54 1.42
C TYR A 310 -0.37 -1.21 2.06
N SER A 311 -1.42 -1.87 1.61
CA SER A 311 -2.80 -1.64 2.05
C SER A 311 -3.00 -1.76 3.56
N THR A 312 -2.61 -2.88 4.17
CA THR A 312 -2.75 -3.09 5.62
C THR A 312 -1.74 -2.27 6.42
N GLY A 313 -0.56 -1.99 5.85
CA GLY A 313 0.42 -1.08 6.45
C GLY A 313 -0.08 0.35 6.54
N TYR A 314 -0.82 0.83 5.52
CA TYR A 314 -1.52 2.10 5.54
C TYR A 314 -2.67 2.10 6.57
N ALA A 315 -3.50 1.05 6.56
CA ALA A 315 -4.61 0.90 7.50
C ALA A 315 -4.15 0.97 8.97
N ALA A 316 -2.99 0.40 9.28
CA ALA A 316 -2.38 0.44 10.61
C ALA A 316 -2.07 1.85 11.11
N LEU A 317 -1.84 2.84 10.22
CA LEU A 317 -1.61 4.24 10.62
C LEU A 317 -2.84 4.87 11.28
N TRP A 318 -4.01 4.31 11.06
CA TRP A 318 -5.30 4.77 11.57
C TRP A 318 -5.87 3.88 12.69
N GLY A 319 -5.04 2.96 13.19
CA GLY A 319 -5.45 2.00 14.21
C GLY A 319 -6.44 0.95 13.71
N THR A 320 -6.49 0.70 12.43
CA THR A 320 -7.35 -0.32 11.81
C THR A 320 -6.68 -1.69 11.84
N LEU A 321 -7.41 -2.73 12.25
CA LEU A 321 -6.96 -4.12 12.25
C LEU A 321 -6.98 -4.66 10.82
N GLY A 322 -5.82 -4.93 10.25
CA GLY A 322 -5.67 -5.30 8.84
C GLY A 322 -5.39 -6.79 8.64
N PHE A 323 -6.00 -7.36 7.59
CA PHE A 323 -5.76 -8.72 7.11
C PHE A 323 -5.55 -8.72 5.60
N THR A 324 -4.53 -9.43 5.15
CA THR A 324 -4.37 -9.78 3.73
C THR A 324 -4.57 -11.30 3.61
N THR A 325 -5.67 -11.69 2.96
CA THR A 325 -5.90 -13.11 2.64
C THR A 325 -5.11 -13.47 1.38
N GLU A 326 -4.32 -14.52 1.44
CA GLU A 326 -3.44 -14.96 0.36
C GLU A 326 -3.81 -16.39 -0.06
N ALA A 327 -4.84 -16.49 -0.93
CA ALA A 327 -5.25 -17.79 -1.48
C ALA A 327 -4.23 -18.29 -2.51
N HIS A 328 -3.76 -19.54 -2.36
CA HIS A 328 -2.61 -20.04 -3.11
C HIS A 328 -2.92 -20.31 -4.59
N MET A 329 -2.14 -19.74 -5.51
CA MET A 329 -2.36 -19.85 -6.96
C MET A 329 -2.34 -21.29 -7.53
N LEU A 330 -1.65 -22.22 -6.85
CA LEU A 330 -1.58 -23.62 -7.25
C LEU A 330 -2.80 -24.46 -6.83
N LYS A 331 -3.82 -23.82 -6.26
CA LYS A 331 -5.09 -24.47 -5.88
C LYS A 331 -6.17 -24.10 -6.91
N PRO A 332 -7.19 -24.97 -7.11
CA PRO A 332 -8.33 -24.68 -7.97
C PRO A 332 -8.95 -23.32 -7.64
N PHE A 333 -9.45 -22.62 -8.64
CA PHE A 333 -10.08 -21.32 -8.42
C PHE A 333 -11.27 -21.39 -7.48
N SER A 334 -12.09 -22.44 -7.59
CA SER A 334 -13.21 -22.70 -6.67
C SER A 334 -12.77 -22.80 -5.21
N ASP A 335 -11.68 -23.50 -4.93
CA ASP A 335 -11.16 -23.66 -3.57
C ASP A 335 -10.66 -22.32 -3.02
N ARG A 336 -10.00 -21.52 -3.84
CA ARG A 336 -9.57 -20.17 -3.47
C ARG A 336 -10.75 -19.25 -3.16
N VAL A 337 -11.84 -19.34 -3.93
CA VAL A 337 -13.06 -18.58 -3.65
C VAL A 337 -13.72 -19.07 -2.37
N GLN A 338 -13.88 -20.38 -2.18
CA GLN A 338 -14.53 -20.96 -1.01
C GLN A 338 -13.75 -20.68 0.27
N SER A 339 -12.42 -20.78 0.25
CA SER A 339 -11.60 -20.45 1.42
C SER A 339 -11.66 -18.95 1.77
N THR A 340 -11.71 -18.08 0.75
CA THR A 340 -11.88 -16.63 0.98
C THR A 340 -13.27 -16.30 1.53
N LEU A 341 -14.31 -16.94 0.98
CA LEU A 341 -15.68 -16.83 1.49
C LEU A 341 -15.77 -17.29 2.94
N ALA A 342 -15.20 -18.47 3.25
CA ALA A 342 -15.15 -19.00 4.61
C ALA A 342 -14.45 -18.03 5.58
N PHE A 343 -13.33 -17.42 5.18
CA PHE A 343 -12.65 -16.43 6.01
C PHE A 343 -13.54 -15.22 6.32
N LEU A 344 -14.23 -14.67 5.33
CA LEU A 344 -15.12 -13.53 5.53
C LEU A 344 -16.33 -13.88 6.40
N GLU A 345 -16.89 -15.09 6.24
CA GLU A 345 -17.97 -15.60 7.08
C GLU A 345 -17.52 -15.81 8.53
N GLU A 346 -16.34 -16.40 8.76
CA GLU A 346 -15.81 -16.62 10.11
C GLU A 346 -15.38 -15.33 10.78
N LEU A 347 -14.85 -14.35 10.02
CA LEU A 347 -14.62 -13.00 10.52
C LEU A 347 -15.92 -12.36 11.00
N ALA A 348 -16.97 -12.40 10.19
CA ALA A 348 -18.28 -11.85 10.56
C ALA A 348 -18.89 -12.56 11.78
N SER A 349 -18.77 -13.88 11.83
CA SER A 349 -19.22 -14.70 12.97
C SER A 349 -18.42 -14.43 14.25
N TRP A 350 -17.12 -14.18 14.15
CA TRP A 350 -16.29 -13.79 15.28
C TRP A 350 -16.65 -12.38 15.78
N LEU A 351 -16.86 -11.43 14.85
CA LEU A 351 -17.29 -10.07 15.20
C LEU A 351 -18.64 -10.03 15.89
N ALA A 352 -19.52 -11.00 15.65
CA ALA A 352 -20.82 -11.07 16.34
C ALA A 352 -20.70 -11.17 17.88
N VAL A 353 -19.57 -11.67 18.38
CA VAL A 353 -19.32 -11.83 19.83
C VAL A 353 -18.17 -10.94 20.33
N SER A 354 -17.37 -10.35 19.46
CA SER A 354 -16.16 -9.60 19.84
C SER A 354 -16.20 -8.13 19.37
N ALA A 355 -17.35 -7.63 18.89
CA ALA A 355 -17.46 -6.27 18.37
C ALA A 355 -17.05 -5.22 19.41
N ALA A 356 -17.48 -5.37 20.66
CA ALA A 356 -17.14 -4.46 21.74
C ALA A 356 -15.63 -4.42 22.03
N ASP A 357 -14.97 -5.57 21.99
CA ASP A 357 -13.51 -5.68 22.23
C ASP A 357 -12.73 -5.01 21.10
N VAL A 358 -13.14 -5.20 19.85
CA VAL A 358 -12.56 -4.52 18.67
C VAL A 358 -12.66 -3.00 18.80
N LYS A 359 -13.84 -2.49 19.18
CA LYS A 359 -14.02 -1.04 19.41
C LYS A 359 -13.16 -0.53 20.56
N ALA A 360 -13.13 -1.26 21.67
CA ALA A 360 -12.38 -0.87 22.87
C ALA A 360 -10.86 -0.83 22.61
N VAL A 361 -10.30 -1.87 21.99
CA VAL A 361 -8.87 -1.93 21.71
C VAL A 361 -8.44 -0.86 20.72
N ARG A 362 -9.27 -0.57 19.72
CA ARG A 362 -9.01 0.48 18.74
C ARG A 362 -9.05 1.88 19.37
N LEU A 363 -10.04 2.13 20.24
CA LEU A 363 -10.13 3.38 21.00
C LEU A 363 -8.90 3.57 21.90
N ALA A 364 -8.49 2.52 22.61
CA ALA A 364 -7.30 2.57 23.47
C ALA A 364 -6.02 2.88 22.70
N GLU A 365 -5.84 2.29 21.50
CA GLU A 365 -4.69 2.63 20.65
C GLU A 365 -4.72 4.08 20.18
N ARG A 366 -5.87 4.60 19.78
CA ARG A 366 -6.02 6.00 19.39
C ARG A 366 -5.69 6.96 20.52
N GLN A 367 -6.14 6.66 21.74
CA GLN A 367 -5.79 7.44 22.94
C GLN A 367 -4.28 7.40 23.19
N ARG A 368 -3.67 6.21 23.14
CA ARG A 368 -2.21 6.07 23.29
C ARG A 368 -1.44 6.91 22.27
N VAL A 369 -1.87 6.88 20.99
CA VAL A 369 -1.24 7.70 19.93
C VAL A 369 -1.48 9.19 20.17
N ALA A 370 -2.68 9.59 20.61
CA ALA A 370 -2.98 10.98 20.93
C ALA A 370 -2.10 11.54 22.05
N GLU A 371 -1.75 10.74 23.05
CA GLU A 371 -0.91 11.12 24.20
C GLU A 371 0.60 10.97 23.94
N ALA A 372 1.00 10.28 22.85
CA ALA A 372 2.39 9.99 22.59
C ALA A 372 3.23 11.25 22.29
N GLU A 373 4.38 11.36 22.95
CA GLU A 373 5.42 12.38 22.71
C GLU A 373 6.47 11.90 21.69
N SER A 374 6.62 10.58 21.50
CA SER A 374 7.40 9.95 20.44
C SER A 374 6.67 8.74 19.85
N LEU A 375 6.93 8.43 18.59
CA LEU A 375 6.38 7.27 17.92
C LEU A 375 7.46 6.56 17.09
N PRO A 376 7.47 5.22 17.06
CA PRO A 376 8.35 4.46 16.19
C PRO A 376 8.06 4.74 14.71
N VAL A 377 9.14 4.86 13.91
CA VAL A 377 9.07 5.12 12.46
C VAL A 377 9.82 4.10 11.64
N ARG A 378 10.70 3.31 12.27
CA ARG A 378 11.46 2.26 11.57
C ARG A 378 11.61 1.03 12.45
N TRP A 379 11.45 -0.13 11.81
CA TRP A 379 11.58 -1.45 12.44
C TRP A 379 12.56 -2.30 11.66
N ALA A 380 13.23 -3.21 12.34
CA ALA A 380 14.06 -4.25 11.76
C ALA A 380 13.66 -5.61 12.35
N LEU A 381 13.88 -6.66 11.57
CA LEU A 381 13.68 -8.03 12.04
C LEU A 381 14.59 -8.30 13.24
N SER A 382 14.02 -8.77 14.36
CA SER A 382 14.79 -9.07 15.57
C SER A 382 15.78 -10.20 15.33
N ALA A 383 17.03 -9.98 15.76
CA ALA A 383 18.06 -11.02 15.73
C ALA A 383 17.90 -12.04 16.87
N THR A 384 17.22 -11.65 17.95
CA THR A 384 17.18 -12.39 19.22
C THR A 384 15.83 -13.04 19.49
N GLN A 385 14.73 -12.36 19.12
CA GLN A 385 13.37 -12.87 19.33
C GLN A 385 12.91 -13.64 18.09
N LYS A 386 12.48 -14.87 18.31
CA LYS A 386 12.01 -15.77 17.25
C LYS A 386 10.85 -16.59 17.75
N ASP A 387 9.86 -16.75 16.89
CA ASP A 387 8.73 -17.65 17.13
C ASP A 387 8.92 -18.96 16.35
N SER A 388 7.96 -19.82 16.46
CA SER A 388 7.86 -21.05 15.68
C SER A 388 6.40 -21.30 15.29
N VAL A 389 6.20 -22.01 14.21
CA VAL A 389 4.87 -22.39 13.72
C VAL A 389 4.85 -23.87 13.34
N VAL A 390 3.74 -24.53 13.63
CA VAL A 390 3.48 -25.87 13.09
C VAL A 390 3.08 -25.71 11.64
N PHE A 391 3.87 -26.26 10.76
CA PHE A 391 3.72 -26.15 9.32
C PHE A 391 3.60 -27.52 8.68
N THR A 392 2.64 -27.67 7.78
CA THR A 392 2.50 -28.84 6.92
C THR A 392 2.94 -28.48 5.52
N GLY A 393 3.91 -29.20 4.99
CA GLY A 393 4.49 -28.98 3.67
C GLY A 393 4.58 -30.24 2.84
N PHE A 394 4.95 -30.08 1.59
CA PHE A 394 5.31 -31.18 0.70
C PHE A 394 6.83 -31.38 0.68
N GLU A 395 7.29 -32.64 0.60
CA GLU A 395 8.71 -32.94 0.47
C GLU A 395 9.29 -32.33 -0.81
N ALA A 396 10.36 -31.56 -0.63
CA ALA A 396 11.07 -30.88 -1.71
C ALA A 396 12.22 -31.75 -2.24
N GLN A 397 12.29 -31.91 -3.56
CA GLN A 397 13.28 -32.71 -4.25
C GLN A 397 14.05 -31.88 -5.26
N SER A 398 15.35 -32.13 -5.38
CA SER A 398 16.15 -31.64 -6.50
C SER A 398 16.13 -32.66 -7.63
N VAL A 399 15.50 -32.34 -8.75
CA VAL A 399 15.39 -33.23 -9.91
C VAL A 399 16.08 -32.61 -11.13
N TRP A 400 16.55 -33.46 -12.04
CA TRP A 400 17.11 -32.99 -13.30
C TRP A 400 16.06 -32.27 -14.15
N SER A 401 16.46 -31.15 -14.78
CA SER A 401 15.63 -30.42 -15.72
C SER A 401 16.10 -30.64 -17.16
N PRO A 402 15.30 -31.26 -18.01
CA PRO A 402 15.66 -31.41 -19.43
C PRO A 402 15.63 -30.08 -20.19
N VAL A 403 14.96 -29.06 -19.62
CA VAL A 403 14.83 -27.72 -20.24
C VAL A 403 16.07 -26.89 -20.01
N THR A 404 16.59 -26.86 -18.77
CA THR A 404 17.71 -25.99 -18.40
C THR A 404 19.06 -26.70 -18.36
N GLY A 405 19.09 -28.04 -18.44
CA GLY A 405 20.30 -28.85 -18.29
C GLY A 405 20.91 -28.80 -16.88
N GLY A 406 20.12 -28.36 -15.88
CA GLY A 406 20.52 -28.29 -14.47
C GLY A 406 19.53 -28.98 -13.56
N THR A 407 19.63 -28.72 -12.25
CA THR A 407 18.67 -29.21 -11.27
C THR A 407 17.54 -28.18 -11.04
N ARG A 408 16.29 -28.66 -10.91
CA ARG A 408 15.16 -27.87 -10.51
C ARG A 408 14.54 -28.36 -9.20
N LEU A 409 13.88 -27.46 -8.49
CA LEU A 409 13.02 -27.81 -7.36
C LEU A 409 11.75 -28.47 -7.86
N ARG A 410 11.33 -29.54 -7.19
CA ARG A 410 10.04 -30.20 -7.35
C ARG A 410 9.48 -30.54 -5.97
N TYR A 411 8.23 -30.15 -5.71
CA TYR A 411 7.50 -30.61 -4.54
C TYR A 411 6.78 -31.92 -4.86
N ASN A 412 6.89 -32.90 -3.95
CA ASN A 412 6.19 -34.17 -4.07
C ASN A 412 4.89 -34.11 -3.24
N ARG A 413 3.76 -33.87 -3.91
CA ARG A 413 2.43 -33.76 -3.27
C ARG A 413 1.98 -35.05 -2.58
N ASP A 414 2.53 -36.22 -2.96
CA ASP A 414 2.23 -37.52 -2.35
C ASP A 414 3.03 -37.73 -1.04
N SER A 415 3.98 -36.86 -0.72
CA SER A 415 4.82 -36.92 0.47
C SER A 415 4.64 -35.66 1.31
N VAL A 416 3.73 -35.75 2.26
CA VAL A 416 3.38 -34.66 3.18
C VAL A 416 4.16 -34.82 4.47
N TRP A 417 4.66 -33.70 5.00
CA TRP A 417 5.29 -33.65 6.32
C TRP A 417 4.63 -32.57 7.18
N THR A 418 4.63 -32.76 8.52
CA THR A 418 4.24 -31.75 9.48
C THR A 418 5.35 -31.60 10.51
N ARG A 419 5.86 -30.38 10.67
CA ARG A 419 6.98 -30.05 11.58
C ARG A 419 6.76 -28.68 12.22
N THR A 420 7.33 -28.48 13.39
CA THR A 420 7.52 -27.12 13.92
C THR A 420 8.73 -26.52 13.24
N ILE A 421 8.54 -25.39 12.55
CA ILE A 421 9.59 -24.67 11.85
C ILE A 421 9.81 -23.28 12.47
N PRO A 422 11.00 -22.68 12.34
CA PRO A 422 11.25 -21.31 12.77
C PRO A 422 10.33 -20.31 12.05
N PHE A 423 9.82 -19.35 12.80
CA PHE A 423 9.05 -18.23 12.27
C PHE A 423 9.64 -16.91 12.76
N ASP A 424 10.37 -16.23 11.88
CA ASP A 424 10.97 -14.94 12.18
C ASP A 424 9.95 -13.82 11.90
N ASN A 425 9.12 -13.50 12.88
CA ASN A 425 8.04 -12.52 12.77
C ASN A 425 8.12 -11.39 13.81
N ARG A 426 9.21 -11.35 14.60
CA ARG A 426 9.39 -10.33 15.63
C ARG A 426 10.24 -9.19 15.09
N TYR A 427 9.73 -7.97 15.27
CA TYR A 427 10.38 -6.76 14.81
C TYR A 427 10.69 -5.84 15.98
N GLU A 428 11.86 -5.21 15.94
CA GLU A 428 12.35 -4.26 16.93
C GLU A 428 12.36 -2.86 16.35
N VAL A 429 12.05 -1.87 17.18
CA VAL A 429 12.13 -0.46 16.81
C VAL A 429 13.61 -0.06 16.68
N VAL A 430 13.98 0.48 15.53
CA VAL A 430 15.34 0.94 15.24
C VAL A 430 15.43 2.46 15.04
N ALA A 431 14.30 3.14 14.89
CA ALA A 431 14.21 4.59 14.92
C ALA A 431 12.84 5.05 15.44
N GLU A 432 12.88 6.12 16.22
CA GLU A 432 11.70 6.84 16.72
C GLU A 432 11.74 8.29 16.28
N SER A 433 10.60 8.91 16.18
CA SER A 433 10.42 10.33 15.90
C SER A 433 9.76 11.02 17.09
N GLU A 434 10.37 12.09 17.58
CA GLU A 434 9.70 13.01 18.49
C GLU A 434 8.54 13.69 17.78
N VAL A 435 7.39 13.77 18.44
CA VAL A 435 6.19 14.43 17.95
C VAL A 435 6.28 15.92 18.32
N PRO A 436 6.46 16.84 17.36
CA PRO A 436 6.48 18.26 17.66
C PRO A 436 5.08 18.77 17.98
N ARG A 437 4.96 19.95 18.54
CA ARG A 437 3.66 20.62 18.65
C ARG A 437 3.07 20.95 17.27
N PHE A 438 3.93 21.43 16.35
CA PHE A 438 3.56 21.70 14.97
C PHE A 438 4.63 21.20 14.00
N TRP A 439 4.18 20.69 12.87
CA TRP A 439 5.00 20.57 11.68
C TRP A 439 4.81 21.80 10.82
N VAL A 440 5.87 22.22 10.13
CA VAL A 440 5.81 23.30 9.15
C VAL A 440 6.10 22.73 7.78
N LEU A 441 5.21 22.97 6.84
CA LEU A 441 5.36 22.59 5.43
C LEU A 441 5.35 23.86 4.56
N PRO A 442 6.48 24.26 3.96
CA PRO A 442 6.51 25.38 3.04
C PRO A 442 5.58 25.14 1.83
N GLN A 443 4.84 26.17 1.43
CA GLN A 443 3.83 26.11 0.36
C GLN A 443 4.40 25.68 -1.01
N ALA A 444 5.71 25.77 -1.19
CA ALA A 444 6.40 25.32 -2.40
C ALA A 444 6.24 23.81 -2.64
N TRP A 445 6.02 23.02 -1.60
CA TRP A 445 5.91 21.56 -1.68
C TRP A 445 4.47 21.09 -1.87
N ARG A 446 3.83 21.58 -2.93
CA ARG A 446 2.40 21.37 -3.22
C ARG A 446 1.99 19.90 -3.27
N LYS A 447 2.82 19.03 -3.87
CA LYS A 447 2.51 17.59 -3.93
C LYS A 447 2.40 16.96 -2.55
N ALA A 448 3.26 17.34 -1.61
CA ALA A 448 3.19 16.86 -0.23
C ALA A 448 1.91 17.38 0.44
N GLN A 449 1.60 18.66 0.28
CA GLN A 449 0.37 19.26 0.80
C GLN A 449 -0.89 18.57 0.27
N GLU A 450 -0.96 18.25 -1.03
CA GLU A 450 -2.06 17.50 -1.64
C GLU A 450 -2.25 16.12 -1.00
N ARG A 451 -1.14 15.38 -0.74
CA ARG A 451 -1.21 14.07 -0.08
C ARG A 451 -1.73 14.17 1.35
N LEU A 452 -1.28 15.18 2.10
CA LEU A 452 -1.79 15.43 3.46
C LEU A 452 -3.27 15.79 3.45
N ALA A 453 -3.71 16.63 2.51
CA ALA A 453 -5.10 17.06 2.40
C ALA A 453 -6.07 15.89 2.10
N VAL A 454 -5.72 15.01 1.16
CA VAL A 454 -6.54 13.82 0.83
C VAL A 454 -6.65 12.88 2.05
N ASN A 455 -5.63 12.82 2.89
CA ASN A 455 -5.66 12.06 4.15
C ASN A 455 -6.42 12.76 5.29
N GLY A 456 -7.06 13.89 5.04
CA GLY A 456 -7.86 14.62 6.03
C GLY A 456 -7.01 15.33 7.10
N VAL A 457 -5.73 15.63 6.79
CA VAL A 457 -4.85 16.35 7.71
C VAL A 457 -5.34 17.79 7.87
N ILE A 458 -5.50 18.21 9.12
CA ILE A 458 -5.84 19.60 9.48
C ILE A 458 -4.58 20.45 9.33
N MET A 459 -4.65 21.46 8.48
CA MET A 459 -3.56 22.39 8.19
C MET A 459 -4.07 23.82 8.20
N THR A 460 -3.29 24.75 8.75
CA THR A 460 -3.61 26.18 8.78
C THR A 460 -2.50 26.98 8.09
N GLN A 461 -2.87 27.96 7.27
CA GLN A 461 -1.88 28.81 6.62
C GLN A 461 -1.31 29.86 7.57
N VAL A 462 -0.02 30.12 7.45
CA VAL A 462 0.66 31.27 8.06
C VAL A 462 0.08 32.54 7.46
N ALA A 463 -0.37 33.46 8.31
CA ALA A 463 -1.08 34.66 7.87
C ALA A 463 -0.16 35.79 7.37
N SER A 464 1.07 35.85 7.86
CA SER A 464 2.07 36.88 7.49
C SER A 464 3.48 36.32 7.64
N ASP A 465 4.41 36.90 6.90
CA ASP A 465 5.83 36.56 7.02
C ASP A 465 6.30 36.70 8.46
N THR A 466 7.02 35.70 8.94
CA THR A 466 7.51 35.65 10.31
C THR A 466 8.78 34.80 10.41
N VAL A 467 9.52 34.97 11.50
CA VAL A 467 10.69 34.14 11.84
C VAL A 467 10.36 33.34 13.11
N VAL A 468 10.56 32.05 13.04
CA VAL A 468 10.35 31.14 14.17
C VAL A 468 11.61 30.33 14.48
N LEU A 469 11.78 29.93 15.73
CA LEU A 469 12.77 28.91 16.08
C LEU A 469 12.17 27.54 15.82
N ALA A 470 12.80 26.77 14.95
CA ALA A 470 12.35 25.43 14.61
C ALA A 470 13.52 24.44 14.61
N ASN A 471 13.21 23.19 14.89
CA ASN A 471 14.13 22.08 14.72
C ASN A 471 14.22 21.75 13.22
N VAL A 472 15.40 21.98 12.65
CA VAL A 472 15.72 21.78 11.24
C VAL A 472 16.56 20.52 11.10
N THR A 473 16.06 19.59 10.32
CA THR A 473 16.72 18.31 10.04
C THR A 473 17.59 18.41 8.79
N THR A 474 18.83 17.92 8.87
CA THR A 474 19.73 17.73 7.73
C THR A 474 19.89 16.25 7.45
N VAL A 475 19.74 15.85 6.21
CA VAL A 475 19.99 14.47 5.74
C VAL A 475 21.50 14.32 5.54
N GLU A 476 22.17 13.61 6.45
CA GLU A 476 23.63 13.45 6.45
C GLU A 476 24.08 12.41 5.41
N SER A 477 23.33 11.31 5.31
CA SER A 477 23.61 10.28 4.33
C SER A 477 22.37 9.60 3.82
N PHE A 478 22.35 9.34 2.53
CA PHE A 478 21.26 8.63 1.85
C PHE A 478 21.76 7.92 0.60
N ARG A 479 20.98 6.96 0.13
CA ARG A 479 21.22 6.25 -1.13
C ARG A 479 19.94 6.26 -1.95
N SER A 480 20.07 6.44 -3.26
CA SER A 480 18.95 6.32 -4.20
C SER A 480 18.96 4.95 -4.87
N ALA A 481 17.81 4.36 -5.08
CA ALA A 481 17.68 3.12 -5.83
C ALA A 481 18.21 3.29 -7.25
N GLY A 482 19.10 2.37 -7.69
CA GLY A 482 19.74 2.44 -9.01
C GLY A 482 18.79 2.11 -10.18
N LYS A 483 17.61 1.55 -9.90
CA LYS A 483 16.57 1.24 -10.89
C LYS A 483 15.24 1.81 -10.43
N PRO A 484 14.35 2.20 -11.38
CA PRO A 484 13.00 2.63 -11.03
C PRO A 484 12.23 1.52 -10.30
N TYR A 485 11.46 1.92 -9.31
CA TYR A 485 10.51 1.10 -8.59
C TYR A 485 9.21 1.90 -8.44
N GLU A 486 8.13 1.39 -9.02
CA GLU A 486 6.80 2.02 -8.99
C GLU A 486 6.83 3.52 -9.39
N GLY A 487 7.55 3.83 -10.47
CA GLY A 487 7.67 5.18 -11.02
C GLY A 487 8.68 6.10 -10.33
N HIS A 488 9.34 5.64 -9.27
CA HIS A 488 10.29 6.40 -8.47
C HIS A 488 11.67 5.74 -8.40
N HIS A 489 12.66 6.46 -7.87
CA HIS A 489 13.93 5.93 -7.39
C HIS A 489 13.98 6.07 -5.86
N PRO A 490 13.32 5.17 -5.09
CA PRO A 490 13.18 5.36 -3.66
C PRO A 490 14.50 5.58 -2.95
N LEU A 491 14.49 6.51 -1.98
CA LEU A 491 15.66 6.79 -1.17
C LEU A 491 15.70 5.85 0.05
N THR A 492 16.92 5.54 0.47
CA THR A 492 17.20 4.99 1.80
C THR A 492 17.96 6.05 2.56
N VAL A 493 17.36 6.62 3.59
CA VAL A 493 18.02 7.57 4.48
C VAL A 493 18.73 6.79 5.57
N ASP A 494 20.05 6.95 5.63
CA ASP A 494 20.89 6.20 6.59
C ASP A 494 21.06 6.99 7.90
N SER A 495 21.23 8.32 7.82
CA SER A 495 21.40 9.17 9.00
C SER A 495 20.93 10.60 8.77
N VAL A 496 20.50 11.23 9.85
CA VAL A 496 20.10 12.64 9.90
C VAL A 496 20.71 13.30 11.12
N SER A 497 20.87 14.62 11.07
CA SER A 497 21.14 15.47 12.24
C SER A 497 20.06 16.53 12.36
N SER A 498 19.91 17.11 13.55
CA SER A 498 18.89 18.14 13.80
C SER A 498 19.48 19.28 14.64
N THR A 499 19.11 20.50 14.28
CA THR A 499 19.57 21.72 14.98
C THR A 499 18.44 22.74 15.04
N VAL A 500 18.30 23.41 16.19
CA VAL A 500 17.33 24.51 16.32
C VAL A 500 17.91 25.77 15.67
N LEU A 501 17.21 26.26 14.65
CA LEU A 501 17.61 27.43 13.88
C LEU A 501 16.43 28.40 13.72
N PRO A 502 16.69 29.70 13.51
CA PRO A 502 15.69 30.62 13.02
C PRO A 502 15.30 30.24 11.58
N VAL A 503 14.01 30.10 11.33
CA VAL A 503 13.44 29.76 10.01
C VAL A 503 12.45 30.86 9.63
N GLU A 504 12.62 31.41 8.43
CA GLU A 504 11.66 32.31 7.81
C GLU A 504 10.46 31.51 7.28
N LEU A 505 9.28 31.89 7.71
CA LEU A 505 8.01 31.38 7.19
C LEU A 505 7.33 32.50 6.42
N TYR A 506 6.80 32.16 5.27
CA TYR A 506 6.07 33.10 4.41
C TYR A 506 4.57 32.94 4.56
N ALA A 507 3.84 34.04 4.35
CA ALA A 507 2.39 33.98 4.28
C ALA A 507 1.94 32.92 3.25
N GLY A 508 1.13 31.98 3.69
CA GLY A 508 0.70 30.84 2.87
C GLY A 508 1.42 29.52 3.16
N ASP A 509 2.52 29.52 3.91
CA ASP A 509 3.12 28.28 4.43
C ASP A 509 2.16 27.58 5.40
N TRP A 510 2.30 26.27 5.57
CA TRP A 510 1.37 25.46 6.34
C TRP A 510 1.90 25.12 7.73
N LEU A 511 1.08 25.41 8.73
CA LEU A 511 1.22 24.90 10.09
C LEU A 511 0.29 23.70 10.27
N ILE A 512 0.86 22.58 10.71
CA ILE A 512 0.17 21.31 10.86
C ILE A 512 0.26 20.92 12.34
N PRO A 513 -0.80 21.07 13.14
CA PRO A 513 -0.78 20.66 14.55
C PRO A 513 -0.65 19.14 14.64
N SER A 514 0.14 18.68 15.60
CA SER A 514 0.26 17.23 15.85
C SER A 514 -0.91 16.67 16.65
N ASP A 515 -1.65 17.54 17.36
CA ASP A 515 -2.85 17.16 18.11
C ASP A 515 -4.06 17.03 17.17
N GLN A 516 -4.08 15.94 16.44
CA GLN A 516 -5.15 15.56 15.52
C GLN A 516 -5.16 14.04 15.30
N GLU A 517 -6.25 13.51 14.81
CA GLU A 517 -6.39 12.07 14.52
C GLU A 517 -5.28 11.52 13.60
N ALA A 518 -4.80 12.35 12.67
CA ALA A 518 -3.74 12.00 11.73
C ALA A 518 -2.33 11.94 12.36
N LYS A 519 -2.17 12.08 13.68
CA LYS A 519 -0.84 12.13 14.35
C LYS A 519 0.10 11.01 13.90
N ARG A 520 -0.35 9.75 13.96
CA ARG A 520 0.46 8.60 13.54
C ARG A 520 0.86 8.68 12.06
N TYR A 521 -0.10 9.00 11.20
CA TYR A 521 0.14 9.20 9.77
C TYR A 521 1.19 10.30 9.54
N LEU A 522 1.03 11.47 10.17
CA LEU A 522 1.99 12.58 10.05
C LEU A 522 3.41 12.18 10.40
N VAL A 523 3.59 11.47 11.52
CA VAL A 523 4.90 11.01 11.95
C VAL A 523 5.54 10.07 10.90
N GLU A 524 4.79 9.12 10.38
CA GLU A 524 5.29 8.13 9.40
C GLU A 524 5.56 8.74 8.01
N VAL A 525 4.87 9.81 7.61
CA VAL A 525 5.07 10.39 6.27
C VAL A 525 6.00 11.59 6.26
N LEU A 526 6.16 12.29 7.41
CA LEU A 526 6.96 13.51 7.50
C LEU A 526 8.34 13.30 8.17
N ASP A 527 8.58 12.18 8.86
CA ASP A 527 9.90 11.92 9.40
C ASP A 527 10.80 11.27 8.35
N PRO A 528 11.98 11.83 8.03
CA PRO A 528 12.85 11.33 6.97
C PRO A 528 13.41 9.92 7.22
N LEU A 529 13.40 9.45 8.47
CA LEU A 529 13.85 8.11 8.83
C LEU A 529 12.77 7.03 8.67
N ALA A 530 11.51 7.41 8.47
CA ALA A 530 10.42 6.45 8.33
C ALA A 530 10.56 5.61 7.04
N HIS A 531 10.05 4.37 7.09
CA HIS A 531 10.15 3.43 5.97
C HIS A 531 9.57 3.97 4.64
N ASP A 532 8.49 4.71 4.73
CA ASP A 532 7.72 5.21 3.58
C ASP A 532 7.46 6.72 3.66
N ALA A 533 8.40 7.47 4.27
CA ALA A 533 8.30 8.92 4.27
C ALA A 533 8.14 9.48 2.84
N LEU A 534 7.51 10.63 2.72
CA LEU A 534 7.42 11.33 1.42
C LEU A 534 8.80 11.61 0.82
N LEU A 535 9.83 11.80 1.66
CA LEU A 535 11.22 11.89 1.21
C LEU A 535 11.68 10.61 0.49
N VAL A 536 11.35 9.44 1.03
CA VAL A 536 11.70 8.13 0.44
C VAL A 536 11.13 8.01 -0.97
N TRP A 537 9.95 8.60 -1.20
CA TRP A 537 9.24 8.61 -2.49
C TRP A 537 9.54 9.83 -3.36
N ASN A 538 10.71 10.48 -3.17
CA ASN A 538 11.24 11.55 -4.02
C ASN A 538 10.43 12.86 -4.04
N PHE A 539 9.60 13.12 -3.04
CA PHE A 539 8.83 14.38 -2.98
C PHE A 539 9.72 15.60 -2.73
N PHE A 540 10.90 15.39 -2.13
CA PHE A 540 11.79 16.46 -1.66
C PHE A 540 13.21 16.37 -2.25
N ASP A 541 13.45 15.64 -3.32
CA ASP A 541 14.77 15.42 -3.91
C ASP A 541 15.51 16.72 -4.28
N ALA A 542 14.74 17.76 -4.63
CA ALA A 542 15.35 19.07 -4.93
C ALA A 542 16.09 19.69 -3.73
N ALA A 543 15.69 19.35 -2.49
CA ALA A 543 16.36 19.80 -1.27
C ALA A 543 17.70 19.09 -1.01
N LEU A 544 17.91 17.93 -1.64
CA LEU A 544 19.14 17.14 -1.53
C LEU A 544 20.22 17.56 -2.55
N GLN A 545 19.96 18.62 -3.30
CA GLN A 545 20.83 19.07 -4.38
C GLN A 545 21.40 20.45 -4.09
N ARG A 546 22.71 20.57 -4.30
CA ARG A 546 23.39 21.87 -4.31
C ARG A 546 22.94 22.68 -5.53
N LYS A 547 22.75 23.99 -5.36
CA LYS A 547 22.38 24.94 -6.43
C LYS A 547 23.53 25.86 -6.79
N GLU A 548 24.34 26.29 -5.81
CA GLU A 548 25.47 27.17 -6.01
C GLU A 548 26.77 26.36 -6.14
N HIS A 549 27.64 26.83 -7.02
CA HIS A 549 28.91 26.18 -7.32
C HIS A 549 30.08 27.20 -7.23
N TYR A 550 31.27 26.70 -7.01
CA TYR A 550 32.49 27.50 -7.00
C TYR A 550 33.50 26.97 -8.05
N SER A 551 34.38 27.87 -8.51
CA SER A 551 35.53 27.48 -9.32
C SER A 551 36.71 27.20 -8.41
N GLY A 552 37.21 25.97 -8.40
CA GLY A 552 38.27 25.52 -7.50
C GLY A 552 39.49 26.45 -7.51
N TYR A 553 39.98 26.81 -8.69
CA TYR A 553 41.17 27.66 -8.82
C TYR A 553 41.00 29.10 -8.25
N VAL A 554 39.76 29.60 -8.15
CA VAL A 554 39.48 30.91 -7.53
C VAL A 554 39.28 30.75 -6.03
N PHE A 555 38.60 29.68 -5.61
CA PHE A 555 38.30 29.44 -4.21
C PHE A 555 39.54 29.03 -3.42
N GLU A 556 40.58 28.51 -4.07
CA GLU A 556 41.85 28.13 -3.43
C GLU A 556 42.47 29.30 -2.68
N ASP A 557 42.54 30.50 -3.30
CA ASP A 557 43.06 31.72 -2.64
C ASP A 557 42.17 32.11 -1.44
N THR A 558 40.84 32.05 -1.58
CA THR A 558 39.90 32.31 -0.51
C THR A 558 40.04 31.30 0.62
N ALA A 559 40.25 30.03 0.31
CA ALA A 559 40.45 28.97 1.28
C ALA A 559 41.72 29.12 2.09
N GLU A 560 42.83 29.59 1.45
CA GLU A 560 44.09 29.92 2.10
C GLU A 560 43.89 31.07 3.10
N ASP A 561 43.25 32.17 2.64
CA ASP A 561 42.93 33.32 3.50
C ASP A 561 42.06 32.92 4.71
N MET A 562 41.08 32.08 4.54
CA MET A 562 40.22 31.55 5.61
C MET A 562 41.01 30.74 6.62
N LEU A 563 41.94 29.90 6.18
CA LEU A 563 42.75 29.06 7.06
C LEU A 563 43.77 29.93 7.82
N ASP A 564 44.28 31.01 7.23
CA ASP A 564 45.18 31.95 7.88
C ASP A 564 44.47 32.82 8.90
N ALA A 565 43.24 33.19 8.64
CA ALA A 565 42.42 33.99 9.55
C ALA A 565 41.84 33.20 10.73
N ASP A 566 41.63 31.88 10.60
CA ASP A 566 41.06 31.01 11.64
C ASP A 566 41.98 29.81 11.96
N PRO A 567 42.86 29.94 13.00
CA PRO A 567 43.71 28.82 13.43
C PRO A 567 42.93 27.58 13.87
N ALA A 568 41.70 27.72 14.38
CA ALA A 568 40.86 26.59 14.76
C ALA A 568 40.33 25.85 13.53
N MET A 569 39.95 26.57 12.47
CA MET A 569 39.62 25.99 11.18
C MET A 569 40.80 25.24 10.57
N ARG A 570 42.00 25.84 10.62
CA ARG A 570 43.24 25.19 10.15
C ARG A 570 43.49 23.88 10.88
N ALA A 571 43.40 23.86 12.19
CA ALA A 571 43.57 22.63 12.99
C ALA A 571 42.54 21.55 12.63
N ARG A 572 41.28 21.93 12.42
CA ARG A 572 40.24 20.99 11.97
C ARG A 572 40.51 20.45 10.56
N PHE A 573 40.99 21.30 9.68
CA PHE A 573 41.33 20.90 8.32
C PHE A 573 42.51 19.93 8.27
N ASP A 574 43.57 20.22 9.06
CA ASP A 574 44.75 19.34 9.15
C ASP A 574 44.35 17.97 9.74
N ALA A 575 43.51 17.95 10.76
CA ALA A 575 42.98 16.73 11.33
C ALA A 575 42.12 15.95 10.30
N ALA A 576 41.30 16.65 9.51
CA ALA A 576 40.51 16.04 8.45
C ALA A 576 41.40 15.44 7.35
N LYS A 577 42.48 16.12 6.93
CA LYS A 577 43.45 15.56 5.98
C LYS A 577 44.08 14.25 6.47
N LEU A 578 44.40 14.17 7.76
CA LEU A 578 44.94 12.94 8.36
C LEU A 578 43.91 11.80 8.37
N ALA A 579 42.64 12.13 8.57
CA ALA A 579 41.55 11.16 8.59
C ALA A 579 41.14 10.69 7.18
N HIS A 580 41.47 11.46 6.14
CA HIS A 580 41.07 11.25 4.74
C HIS A 580 42.31 11.17 3.81
N PRO A 581 43.12 10.11 3.89
CA PRO A 581 44.33 9.97 3.06
C PRO A 581 44.04 9.94 1.54
N GLU A 582 42.82 9.61 1.14
CA GLU A 582 42.36 9.65 -0.25
C GLU A 582 42.38 11.08 -0.86
N TRP A 583 42.42 12.13 -0.02
CA TRP A 583 42.51 13.51 -0.50
C TRP A 583 43.88 13.83 -1.16
N GLU A 584 44.92 13.06 -0.85
CA GLU A 584 46.22 13.18 -1.58
C GLU A 584 46.08 12.83 -3.07
N ALA A 585 45.23 11.81 -3.35
CA ALA A 585 44.96 11.42 -4.74
C ALA A 585 43.90 12.29 -5.43
N ASN A 586 43.05 12.99 -4.65
CA ASN A 586 42.00 13.87 -5.13
C ASN A 586 41.90 15.14 -4.27
N PRO A 587 42.76 16.15 -4.48
CA PRO A 587 42.81 17.38 -3.67
C PRO A 587 41.53 18.21 -3.69
N GLU A 588 40.70 18.06 -4.74
CA GLU A 588 39.40 18.73 -4.83
C GLU A 588 38.46 18.35 -3.68
N LEU A 589 38.61 17.16 -3.09
CA LEU A 589 37.82 16.76 -1.94
C LEU A 589 38.18 17.58 -0.69
N ALA A 590 39.46 17.91 -0.50
CA ALA A 590 39.92 18.76 0.57
C ALA A 590 39.38 20.20 0.42
N LEU A 591 39.46 20.73 -0.81
CA LEU A 591 38.93 22.05 -1.12
C LEU A 591 37.40 22.13 -0.94
N ARG A 592 36.70 21.06 -1.34
CA ARG A 592 35.26 20.92 -1.12
C ARG A 592 34.91 20.93 0.37
N TRP A 593 35.67 20.22 1.19
CA TRP A 593 35.46 20.23 2.64
C TRP A 593 35.59 21.64 3.23
N LEU A 594 36.57 22.45 2.78
CA LEU A 594 36.72 23.84 3.18
C LEU A 594 35.54 24.70 2.70
N TYR A 595 35.11 24.53 1.44
CA TYR A 595 33.95 25.23 0.92
C TYR A 595 32.69 24.96 1.76
N GLU A 596 32.46 23.70 2.13
CA GLU A 596 31.31 23.29 2.94
C GLU A 596 31.33 23.87 4.37
N LYS A 597 32.48 24.26 4.87
CA LYS A 597 32.65 24.92 6.18
C LYS A 597 32.79 26.44 6.06
N SER A 598 32.77 26.97 4.86
CA SER A 598 32.92 28.39 4.60
C SER A 598 31.59 29.15 4.67
N PRO A 599 31.64 30.48 4.85
CA PRO A 599 30.44 31.32 4.76
C PRO A 599 29.86 31.38 3.33
N HIS A 600 30.57 30.84 2.32
CA HIS A 600 30.13 30.78 0.93
C HIS A 600 29.25 29.56 0.64
N ASN A 601 29.17 28.63 1.56
CA ASN A 601 28.24 27.49 1.41
C ASN A 601 26.81 27.97 1.53
N GLU A 602 25.95 27.57 0.60
CA GLU A 602 24.54 27.97 0.55
C GLU A 602 23.73 27.54 1.80
N GLY A 603 24.24 26.61 2.61
CA GLY A 603 23.67 26.20 3.90
C GLY A 603 22.31 25.47 3.81
N THR A 604 21.81 25.26 2.60
CA THR A 604 20.50 24.63 2.33
C THR A 604 20.61 23.22 1.77
N VAL A 605 21.81 22.78 1.39
CA VAL A 605 22.05 21.42 0.85
C VAL A 605 21.68 20.38 1.90
N ASN A 606 20.93 19.37 1.48
CA ASN A 606 20.43 18.30 2.31
C ASN A 606 19.53 18.76 3.50
N ARG A 607 19.16 20.02 3.53
CA ARG A 607 18.22 20.52 4.54
C ARG A 607 16.82 20.03 4.23
N TYR A 608 16.32 19.13 5.08
CA TYR A 608 14.97 18.61 4.94
C TYR A 608 13.95 19.73 5.09
N PRO A 609 12.99 19.91 4.17
CA PRO A 609 12.15 21.10 4.13
C PRO A 609 10.94 21.04 5.07
N ILE A 610 10.83 20.03 5.90
CA ILE A 610 9.81 19.94 6.95
C ILE A 610 10.44 20.30 8.28
N TYR A 611 9.89 21.31 8.95
CA TYR A 611 10.43 21.77 10.22
C TYR A 611 9.55 21.34 11.39
N LYS A 612 10.14 21.10 12.55
CA LYS A 612 9.44 20.75 13.79
C LYS A 612 9.47 21.94 14.76
N MET A 613 8.30 22.34 15.29
CA MET A 613 8.16 23.40 16.28
C MET A 613 7.51 22.84 17.55
N ASN A 614 8.09 23.12 18.70
CA ASN A 614 7.60 22.75 20.04
C ASN A 614 7.00 23.95 20.79
#